data_26042ab98b83c4ad41cb2af7358eee42
#
_entry.id   26042ab98b83c4ad41cb2af7358eee42
#
_cell.length_a   1.000
_cell.length_b   1.000
_cell.length_c   1.000
_cell.angle_alpha   90.00
_cell.angle_beta   90.00
_cell.angle_gamma   90.00
#
_symmetry.space_group_name_H-M   'P 1'
#
loop_
_entity.id
_entity.type
_entity.pdbx_description
1 polymer ?
#
loop_
_entity_poly.entity_id
_entity_poly.type
_entity_poly.pdbx_seq_one_letter_code
_entity_poly.pdbx_strand_id
1 'polypeptide(L)'
;MRGRSRKHTVAVAVAAALSGTLALGGCTAEDFTDAADGDPAPSAPPADGAPPATDFIVTALPGLPTPEDARTQLGELTVAEQRPMTGYDRDKFPHWASQDGCTARQQTLLRDGEDVVTDDKCQPTSGSWYSAYDGETLTEAKDVDIDHMVPLANAWRSGADSWDTDRRAAFANDLTHPQLLGVSASSNRSKGDQGPEDWQPPLEDFWCEYGLAWTRVKHEYDLTVTQDEHDELNAMLNTCPA
;
A
#
# COMPACT_ATOMS: atom_id res chain seq x y z
N MET A 1 -0.59 58.69 17.40
CA MET A 1 0.02 57.83 18.44
C MET A 1 0.92 56.81 17.74
N ARG A 2 2.20 56.73 18.18
CA ARG A 2 3.30 56.09 17.44
C ARG A 2 3.31 54.58 17.69
N GLY A 3 3.25 53.78 16.61
CA GLY A 3 3.43 52.30 16.66
C GLY A 3 4.91 51.92 16.57
N ARG A 4 5.38 51.10 17.50
CA ARG A 4 6.77 50.60 17.55
C ARG A 4 6.89 49.33 16.67
N SER A 5 7.79 49.44 15.68
CA SER A 5 8.29 48.27 14.92
C SER A 5 9.33 47.53 15.76
N ARG A 6 9.16 46.20 15.90
CA ARG A 6 10.18 45.31 16.48
C ARG A 6 10.90 44.58 15.33
N LYS A 7 12.19 44.86 15.22
CA LYS A 7 13.11 44.14 14.33
C LYS A 7 13.58 42.87 15.04
N HIS A 8 13.38 41.70 14.45
CA HIS A 8 14.01 40.46 14.89
C HIS A 8 15.34 40.26 14.17
N THR A 9 16.41 40.22 14.96
CA THR A 9 17.78 39.95 14.51
C THR A 9 17.97 38.43 14.43
N VAL A 10 18.39 37.95 13.25
CA VAL A 10 18.78 36.55 13.05
C VAL A 10 20.27 36.43 13.33
N ALA A 11 20.63 35.56 14.27
CA ALA A 11 22.02 35.22 14.56
C ALA A 11 22.46 34.04 13.70
N VAL A 12 23.50 34.21 12.94
CA VAL A 12 24.18 33.16 12.15
C VAL A 12 25.27 32.55 13.03
N ALA A 13 25.18 31.24 13.29
CA ALA A 13 26.25 30.50 13.95
C ALA A 13 27.16 29.85 12.90
N VAL A 14 28.45 30.20 12.97
CA VAL A 14 29.53 29.62 12.15
C VAL A 14 30.08 28.41 12.87
N ALA A 15 30.05 27.23 12.25
CA ALA A 15 30.68 26.01 12.77
C ALA A 15 32.07 25.85 12.12
N ALA A 16 33.08 25.73 12.96
CA ALA A 16 34.48 25.53 12.58
C ALA A 16 34.76 24.06 12.25
N ALA A 17 35.48 23.86 11.13
CA ALA A 17 35.98 22.55 10.71
C ALA A 17 37.29 22.22 11.45
N LEU A 18 37.36 21.02 12.02
CA LEU A 18 38.57 20.41 12.56
C LEU A 18 39.12 19.38 11.56
N SER A 19 40.30 19.65 11.06
CA SER A 19 41.09 18.76 10.21
C SER A 19 41.80 17.71 11.07
N GLY A 20 41.54 16.43 10.84
CA GLY A 20 42.27 15.32 11.43
C GLY A 20 43.16 14.65 10.38
N THR A 21 44.46 14.60 10.67
CA THR A 21 45.55 14.02 9.85
C THR A 21 45.54 12.49 9.88
N LEU A 22 45.60 11.88 8.69
CA LEU A 22 45.83 10.43 8.52
C LEU A 22 47.34 10.12 8.72
N ALA A 23 47.63 9.12 9.56
CA ALA A 23 48.93 8.48 9.62
C ALA A 23 48.91 7.20 8.76
N LEU A 24 49.82 7.12 7.81
CA LEU A 24 50.11 5.96 6.97
C LEU A 24 51.05 5.04 7.75
N GLY A 25 50.56 3.85 8.10
CA GLY A 25 51.38 2.73 8.58
C GLY A 25 51.55 1.70 7.47
N GLY A 26 52.73 1.59 6.92
CA GLY A 26 53.11 0.53 5.99
C GLY A 26 53.39 -0.77 6.72
N CYS A 27 52.94 -1.90 6.18
CA CYS A 27 53.44 -3.24 6.52
C CYS A 27 53.84 -3.93 5.22
N THR A 28 55.08 -4.41 5.27
CA THR A 28 55.84 -5.13 4.26
C THR A 28 55.27 -6.52 3.99
N ALA A 29 55.30 -6.91 2.72
CA ALA A 29 55.04 -8.26 2.27
C ALA A 29 56.18 -9.17 2.72
N GLU A 30 55.83 -10.31 3.36
CA GLU A 30 56.70 -11.47 3.47
C GLU A 30 56.09 -12.65 2.74
N ASP A 31 56.89 -13.15 1.87
CA ASP A 31 56.75 -14.32 0.98
C ASP A 31 56.72 -15.59 1.84
N PHE A 32 55.64 -16.40 1.77
CA PHE A 32 55.63 -17.78 2.23
C PHE A 32 55.09 -18.66 1.13
N THR A 33 56.02 -19.23 0.39
CA THR A 33 55.78 -20.45 -0.40
C THR A 33 55.83 -21.62 0.58
N ASP A 34 54.73 -22.33 0.78
CA ASP A 34 54.76 -23.75 1.19
C ASP A 34 53.57 -24.49 0.56
N ALA A 35 53.93 -25.52 -0.21
CA ALA A 35 53.01 -26.46 -0.80
C ALA A 35 52.63 -27.53 0.22
N ALA A 36 51.35 -27.70 0.46
CA ALA A 36 50.82 -28.87 1.15
C ALA A 36 49.54 -29.33 0.48
N ASP A 37 49.56 -30.55 0.01
CA ASP A 37 48.45 -31.36 -0.42
C ASP A 37 47.31 -31.31 0.62
N GLY A 38 46.17 -30.82 0.20
CA GLY A 38 44.93 -30.82 1.00
C GLY A 38 43.81 -31.39 0.16
N ASP A 39 43.26 -32.53 0.58
CA ASP A 39 42.07 -33.16 0.05
C ASP A 39 40.95 -32.16 -0.28
N PRO A 40 40.17 -32.35 -1.37
CA PRO A 40 39.02 -31.53 -1.64
C PRO A 40 37.98 -31.69 -0.52
N ALA A 41 37.62 -30.56 0.12
CA ALA A 41 36.53 -30.52 1.08
C ALA A 41 35.26 -31.10 0.46
N PRO A 42 34.48 -31.88 1.21
CA PRO A 42 33.21 -32.41 0.70
C PRO A 42 32.30 -31.27 0.31
N SER A 43 31.84 -31.32 -0.95
CA SER A 43 30.82 -30.42 -1.47
C SER A 43 29.60 -30.43 -0.52
N ALA A 44 29.20 -29.26 -0.03
CA ALA A 44 27.96 -29.12 0.70
C ALA A 44 26.81 -29.64 -0.18
N PRO A 45 25.85 -30.39 0.37
CA PRO A 45 24.68 -30.81 -0.37
C PRO A 45 23.93 -29.56 -0.87
N PRO A 46 23.28 -29.62 -2.03
CA PRO A 46 22.42 -28.54 -2.49
C PRO A 46 21.36 -28.28 -1.40
N ALA A 47 21.13 -27.02 -1.10
CA ALA A 47 20.03 -26.59 -0.24
C ALA A 47 18.71 -26.87 -0.97
N ASP A 48 18.32 -28.15 -1.01
CA ASP A 48 16.96 -28.56 -1.36
C ASP A 48 16.06 -28.21 -0.20
N GLY A 49 15.14 -27.28 -0.46
CA GLY A 49 14.06 -27.00 0.47
C GLY A 49 13.75 -25.52 0.62
N ALA A 50 13.64 -24.77 -0.48
CA ALA A 50 12.66 -23.72 -0.48
C ALA A 50 11.31 -24.42 -0.25
N PRO A 51 10.50 -24.03 0.77
CA PRO A 51 9.17 -24.58 0.89
C PRO A 51 8.48 -24.32 -0.45
N PRO A 52 7.61 -25.27 -0.93
CA PRO A 52 6.83 -25.01 -2.12
C PRO A 52 6.15 -23.67 -1.88
N ALA A 53 6.18 -22.80 -2.90
CA ALA A 53 5.34 -21.62 -2.92
C ALA A 53 3.93 -22.17 -2.62
N THR A 54 3.48 -21.98 -1.38
CA THR A 54 2.08 -22.21 -1.04
C THR A 54 1.36 -21.28 -2.00
N ASP A 55 0.53 -21.85 -2.88
CA ASP A 55 -0.48 -21.10 -3.62
C ASP A 55 -1.35 -20.41 -2.56
N PHE A 56 -0.90 -19.27 -2.05
CA PHE A 56 -1.76 -18.35 -1.35
C PHE A 56 -2.75 -17.87 -2.39
N ILE A 57 -3.93 -18.47 -2.34
CA ILE A 57 -5.07 -17.96 -3.09
C ILE A 57 -5.33 -16.59 -2.47
N VAL A 58 -4.79 -15.53 -3.07
CA VAL A 58 -5.32 -14.19 -2.81
C VAL A 58 -6.80 -14.31 -3.09
N THR A 59 -7.61 -14.27 -2.03
CA THR A 59 -9.07 -14.35 -2.18
C THR A 59 -9.43 -13.25 -3.16
N ALA A 60 -9.97 -13.63 -4.32
CA ALA A 60 -10.21 -12.67 -5.39
C ALA A 60 -11.02 -11.50 -4.82
N LEU A 61 -10.52 -10.28 -4.95
CA LEU A 61 -11.22 -9.08 -4.50
C LEU A 61 -12.64 -9.06 -5.09
N PRO A 62 -13.68 -8.75 -4.31
CA PRO A 62 -15.05 -8.79 -4.78
C PRO A 62 -15.25 -7.80 -5.93
N GLY A 63 -15.98 -8.22 -6.97
CA GLY A 63 -16.38 -7.35 -8.06
C GLY A 63 -15.23 -6.85 -8.95
N LEU A 64 -14.06 -7.53 -8.94
CA LEU A 64 -12.99 -7.23 -9.91
C LEU A 64 -13.51 -7.41 -11.34
N PRO A 65 -13.28 -6.44 -12.23
CA PRO A 65 -13.59 -6.57 -13.65
C PRO A 65 -12.59 -7.48 -14.36
N THR A 66 -12.94 -7.94 -15.56
CA THR A 66 -11.93 -8.50 -16.46
C THR A 66 -10.95 -7.40 -16.92
N PRO A 67 -9.73 -7.74 -17.36
CA PRO A 67 -8.81 -6.74 -17.93
C PRO A 67 -9.39 -5.96 -19.11
N GLU A 68 -10.25 -6.56 -19.92
CA GLU A 68 -10.94 -5.91 -21.03
C GLU A 68 -11.99 -4.91 -20.52
N ASP A 69 -12.83 -5.32 -19.56
CA ASP A 69 -13.81 -4.43 -18.95
C ASP A 69 -13.14 -3.26 -18.23
N ALA A 70 -12.04 -3.52 -17.51
CA ALA A 70 -11.29 -2.47 -16.83
C ALA A 70 -10.72 -1.43 -17.79
N ARG A 71 -10.17 -1.84 -18.93
CA ARG A 71 -9.71 -0.89 -19.96
C ARG A 71 -10.86 -0.06 -20.52
N THR A 72 -12.03 -0.67 -20.70
CA THR A 72 -13.23 0.05 -21.11
C THR A 72 -13.64 1.06 -20.03
N GLN A 73 -13.73 0.63 -18.76
CA GLN A 73 -14.07 1.50 -17.63
C GLN A 73 -13.06 2.65 -17.48
N LEU A 74 -11.76 2.38 -17.61
CA LEU A 74 -10.71 3.40 -17.55
C LEU A 74 -10.91 4.46 -18.64
N GLY A 75 -11.27 4.04 -19.87
CA GLY A 75 -11.57 4.96 -20.97
C GLY A 75 -12.84 5.80 -20.77
N GLU A 76 -13.74 5.39 -19.89
CA GLU A 76 -14.98 6.11 -19.54
C GLU A 76 -14.78 7.09 -18.38
N LEU A 77 -13.67 6.98 -17.62
CA LEU A 77 -13.39 7.89 -16.51
C LEU A 77 -13.13 9.32 -17.01
N THR A 78 -13.68 10.28 -16.29
CA THR A 78 -13.41 11.69 -16.55
C THR A 78 -12.04 12.07 -16.05
N VAL A 79 -11.16 12.51 -16.96
CA VAL A 79 -9.87 13.10 -16.58
C VAL A 79 -10.08 14.56 -16.15
N ALA A 80 -9.62 14.92 -14.95
CA ALA A 80 -9.72 16.25 -14.37
C ALA A 80 -8.63 16.52 -13.35
N GLU A 81 -8.32 17.80 -13.10
CA GLU A 81 -7.45 18.20 -12.00
C GLU A 81 -8.06 17.85 -10.64
N GLN A 82 -7.19 17.54 -9.67
CA GLN A 82 -7.61 17.27 -8.30
C GLN A 82 -8.31 18.48 -7.69
N ARG A 83 -9.43 18.23 -7.00
CA ARG A 83 -10.12 19.25 -6.23
C ARG A 83 -9.37 19.57 -4.94
N PRO A 84 -9.54 20.78 -4.37
CA PRO A 84 -8.86 21.17 -3.14
C PRO A 84 -9.31 20.33 -1.93
N MET A 85 -8.41 20.12 -1.00
CA MET A 85 -8.69 19.45 0.28
C MET A 85 -9.51 20.30 1.27
N THR A 86 -9.96 21.48 0.86
CA THR A 86 -10.77 22.37 1.71
C THR A 86 -12.00 21.63 2.25
N GLY A 87 -12.10 21.59 3.57
CA GLY A 87 -13.20 20.94 4.26
C GLY A 87 -13.10 19.42 4.35
N TYR A 88 -12.03 18.79 3.86
CA TYR A 88 -11.80 17.38 4.11
C TYR A 88 -11.63 17.11 5.61
N ASP A 89 -12.29 16.05 6.03
CA ASP A 89 -12.09 15.40 7.32
C ASP A 89 -12.41 13.92 7.11
N ARG A 90 -11.58 13.03 7.65
CA ARG A 90 -11.79 11.59 7.56
C ARG A 90 -13.13 11.17 8.18
N ASP A 91 -13.58 11.86 9.21
CA ASP A 91 -14.85 11.57 9.89
C ASP A 91 -16.09 11.89 9.03
N LYS A 92 -15.92 12.60 7.91
CA LYS A 92 -16.99 12.79 6.92
C LYS A 92 -17.29 11.54 6.10
N PHE A 93 -16.45 10.54 6.19
CA PHE A 93 -16.66 9.20 5.66
C PHE A 93 -16.92 8.24 6.82
N PRO A 94 -18.17 8.07 7.28
CA PRO A 94 -18.48 7.12 8.33
C PRO A 94 -18.05 5.72 7.89
N HIS A 95 -17.00 5.19 8.49
CA HIS A 95 -16.41 3.90 8.15
C HIS A 95 -16.54 2.92 9.31
N TRP A 96 -16.36 1.65 9.02
CA TRP A 96 -16.56 0.52 9.93
C TRP A 96 -18.00 0.37 10.41
N ALA A 97 -18.97 0.69 9.52
CA ALA A 97 -20.39 0.42 9.80
C ALA A 97 -20.62 -1.07 10.06
N SER A 98 -21.57 -1.35 10.98
CA SER A 98 -21.96 -2.73 11.24
C SER A 98 -22.99 -3.18 10.21
N GLN A 99 -22.72 -4.32 9.57
CA GLN A 99 -23.63 -5.05 8.67
C GLN A 99 -23.71 -6.49 9.18
N ASP A 100 -24.91 -7.03 9.36
CA ASP A 100 -25.15 -8.40 9.83
C ASP A 100 -24.43 -8.74 11.15
N GLY A 101 -24.27 -7.75 12.03
CA GLY A 101 -23.66 -7.93 13.36
C GLY A 101 -22.14 -7.74 13.39
N CYS A 102 -21.45 -7.70 12.24
CA CYS A 102 -20.02 -7.48 12.13
C CYS A 102 -19.74 -6.14 11.44
N THR A 103 -18.66 -5.47 11.81
CA THR A 103 -18.23 -4.24 11.11
C THR A 103 -17.61 -4.57 9.75
N ALA A 104 -17.60 -3.61 8.82
CA ALA A 104 -16.95 -3.76 7.52
C ALA A 104 -15.47 -4.20 7.66
N ARG A 105 -14.74 -3.65 8.66
CA ARG A 105 -13.39 -4.12 8.99
C ARG A 105 -13.34 -5.61 9.34
N GLN A 106 -14.23 -6.07 10.20
CA GLN A 106 -14.28 -7.48 10.64
C GLN A 106 -14.64 -8.40 9.47
N GLN A 107 -15.59 -8.00 8.63
CA GLN A 107 -15.97 -8.76 7.45
C GLN A 107 -14.82 -8.85 6.43
N THR A 108 -14.07 -7.79 6.24
CA THR A 108 -12.86 -7.80 5.40
C THR A 108 -11.81 -8.75 5.97
N LEU A 109 -11.53 -8.70 7.29
CA LEU A 109 -10.60 -9.63 7.94
C LEU A 109 -11.03 -11.09 7.81
N LEU A 110 -12.34 -11.37 7.86
CA LEU A 110 -12.88 -12.71 7.67
C LEU A 110 -12.76 -13.20 6.23
N ARG A 111 -12.95 -12.30 5.27
CA ARG A 111 -12.86 -12.61 3.83
C ARG A 111 -11.41 -12.86 3.39
N ASP A 112 -10.48 -12.03 3.87
CA ASP A 112 -9.10 -11.97 3.36
C ASP A 112 -8.13 -12.87 4.15
N GLY A 113 -8.59 -13.47 5.25
CA GLY A 113 -7.75 -14.37 6.05
C GLY A 113 -8.06 -15.84 5.82
N GLU A 114 -7.07 -16.67 6.09
CA GLU A 114 -7.15 -18.13 6.11
C GLU A 114 -7.31 -18.63 7.55
N ASP A 115 -8.12 -19.67 7.76
CA ASP A 115 -8.37 -20.32 9.05
C ASP A 115 -8.76 -19.33 10.17
N VAL A 116 -9.53 -18.28 9.81
CA VAL A 116 -9.92 -17.23 10.75
C VAL A 116 -10.96 -17.76 11.72
N VAL A 117 -10.64 -17.71 13.02
CA VAL A 117 -11.57 -18.00 14.12
C VAL A 117 -11.94 -16.67 14.78
N THR A 118 -13.24 -16.48 15.04
CA THR A 118 -13.76 -15.26 15.68
C THR A 118 -14.41 -15.57 17.02
N ASP A 119 -14.49 -14.55 17.86
CA ASP A 119 -15.38 -14.54 19.02
C ASP A 119 -16.84 -14.19 18.65
N ASP A 120 -17.72 -14.16 19.66
CA ASP A 120 -19.15 -13.84 19.50
C ASP A 120 -19.41 -12.39 19.00
N LYS A 121 -18.37 -11.56 18.88
CA LYS A 121 -18.41 -10.17 18.42
C LYS A 121 -17.69 -9.99 17.09
N CYS A 122 -17.49 -11.06 16.34
CA CYS A 122 -16.76 -11.08 15.07
C CYS A 122 -15.30 -10.64 15.15
N GLN A 123 -14.69 -10.60 16.36
CA GLN A 123 -13.26 -10.27 16.46
C GLN A 123 -12.45 -11.52 16.14
N PRO A 124 -11.51 -11.44 15.16
CA PRO A 124 -10.58 -12.54 14.91
C PRO A 124 -9.72 -12.80 16.15
N THR A 125 -9.71 -14.07 16.58
CA THR A 125 -8.91 -14.58 17.69
C THR A 125 -7.71 -15.39 17.21
N SER A 126 -7.76 -15.88 15.98
CA SER A 126 -6.67 -16.50 15.24
C SER A 126 -6.94 -16.40 13.74
N GLY A 127 -5.92 -16.65 12.93
CA GLY A 127 -5.97 -16.62 11.48
C GLY A 127 -4.63 -16.28 10.88
N SER A 128 -4.57 -16.28 9.56
CA SER A 128 -3.40 -15.87 8.78
C SER A 128 -3.87 -14.96 7.65
N TRP A 129 -3.15 -13.87 7.40
CA TRP A 129 -3.47 -12.88 6.37
C TRP A 129 -2.26 -12.63 5.50
N TYR A 130 -2.42 -12.83 4.20
CA TYR A 130 -1.40 -12.48 3.22
C TYR A 130 -1.62 -11.06 2.73
N SER A 131 -0.61 -10.21 2.88
CA SER A 131 -0.63 -8.85 2.35
C SER A 131 -0.21 -8.85 0.88
N ALA A 132 -1.15 -8.63 -0.03
CA ALA A 132 -0.87 -8.58 -1.46
C ALA A 132 0.00 -7.38 -1.89
N TYR A 133 0.19 -6.38 -1.02
CA TYR A 133 1.02 -5.23 -1.33
C TYR A 133 2.53 -5.52 -1.25
N ASP A 134 2.95 -6.40 -0.35
CA ASP A 134 4.35 -6.64 -0.04
C ASP A 134 4.74 -8.12 0.15
N GLY A 135 3.76 -9.03 0.05
CA GLY A 135 3.97 -10.46 0.20
C GLY A 135 4.16 -10.92 1.66
N GLU A 136 3.93 -10.04 2.65
CA GLU A 136 4.05 -10.41 4.06
C GLU A 136 2.86 -11.26 4.52
N THR A 137 3.14 -12.33 5.29
CA THR A 137 2.11 -13.12 5.95
C THR A 137 2.00 -12.72 7.41
N LEU A 138 0.82 -12.27 7.83
CA LEU A 138 0.50 -11.76 9.16
C LEU A 138 -0.33 -12.79 9.91
N THR A 139 0.00 -13.06 11.18
CA THR A 139 -0.72 -14.04 12.02
C THR A 139 -1.53 -13.40 13.14
N GLU A 140 -1.48 -12.09 13.25
CA GLU A 140 -2.20 -11.31 14.26
C GLU A 140 -3.09 -10.27 13.57
N ALA A 141 -4.40 -10.32 13.76
CA ALA A 141 -5.36 -9.40 13.15
C ALA A 141 -5.11 -7.91 13.47
N LYS A 142 -4.39 -7.62 14.58
CA LYS A 142 -4.01 -6.24 14.95
C LYS A 142 -2.92 -5.65 14.05
N ASP A 143 -2.15 -6.50 13.37
CA ASP A 143 -1.06 -6.10 12.47
C ASP A 143 -1.55 -5.95 11.01
N VAL A 144 -2.82 -6.35 10.77
CA VAL A 144 -3.52 -6.16 9.51
C VAL A 144 -4.28 -4.84 9.53
N ASP A 145 -3.92 -3.91 8.66
CA ASP A 145 -4.75 -2.74 8.35
C ASP A 145 -5.76 -3.09 7.25
N ILE A 146 -6.95 -2.50 7.28
CA ILE A 146 -7.85 -2.51 6.14
C ILE A 146 -7.64 -1.23 5.36
N ASP A 147 -7.07 -1.39 4.19
CA ASP A 147 -6.90 -0.30 3.24
C ASP A 147 -8.19 -0.01 2.46
N HIS A 148 -8.41 1.26 2.17
CA HIS A 148 -9.34 1.68 1.12
C HIS A 148 -8.57 1.74 -0.19
N MET A 149 -8.88 0.86 -1.16
CA MET A 149 -8.22 0.79 -2.46
C MET A 149 -8.06 2.19 -3.05
N VAL A 150 -9.15 2.93 -3.20
CA VAL A 150 -9.13 4.37 -3.43
C VAL A 150 -9.24 5.07 -2.08
N PRO A 151 -8.17 5.73 -1.59
CA PRO A 151 -8.17 6.40 -0.29
C PRO A 151 -9.28 7.42 -0.14
N LEU A 152 -9.84 7.57 1.08
CA LEU A 152 -10.92 8.52 1.34
C LEU A 152 -10.54 9.96 0.95
N ALA A 153 -9.30 10.36 1.16
CA ALA A 153 -8.79 11.67 0.77
C ALA A 153 -8.60 11.79 -0.75
N ASN A 154 -8.19 10.71 -1.45
CA ASN A 154 -8.16 10.69 -2.92
C ASN A 154 -9.58 10.82 -3.48
N ALA A 155 -10.55 10.05 -2.95
CA ALA A 155 -11.95 10.17 -3.35
C ALA A 155 -12.49 11.60 -3.16
N TRP A 156 -12.14 12.26 -2.03
CA TRP A 156 -12.50 13.66 -1.80
C TRP A 156 -12.02 14.57 -2.93
N ARG A 157 -10.74 14.46 -3.29
CA ARG A 157 -10.12 15.23 -4.38
C ARG A 157 -10.69 14.88 -5.76
N SER A 158 -11.33 13.73 -5.88
CA SER A 158 -11.87 13.20 -7.14
C SER A 158 -13.38 13.37 -7.30
N GLY A 159 -14.06 14.08 -6.36
CA GLY A 159 -15.50 14.36 -6.48
C GLY A 159 -16.36 14.06 -5.27
N ALA A 160 -15.87 13.24 -4.31
CA ALA A 160 -16.63 12.90 -3.11
C ALA A 160 -16.82 14.09 -2.14
N ASP A 161 -16.15 15.20 -2.35
CA ASP A 161 -16.39 16.46 -1.66
C ASP A 161 -17.83 16.96 -1.81
N SER A 162 -18.46 16.65 -2.95
CA SER A 162 -19.84 17.02 -3.28
C SER A 162 -20.91 16.00 -2.85
N TRP A 163 -20.49 14.79 -2.37
CA TRP A 163 -21.44 13.75 -1.99
C TRP A 163 -22.15 14.08 -0.67
N ASP A 164 -23.30 13.46 -0.45
CA ASP A 164 -23.92 13.40 0.86
C ASP A 164 -23.19 12.41 1.78
N THR A 165 -23.57 12.38 3.05
CA THR A 165 -22.95 11.51 4.05
C THR A 165 -23.22 10.03 3.77
N ASP A 166 -24.40 9.71 3.25
CA ASP A 166 -24.78 8.31 3.01
C ASP A 166 -23.96 7.70 1.86
N ARG A 167 -23.72 8.47 0.78
CA ARG A 167 -22.85 8.03 -0.33
C ARG A 167 -21.38 7.87 0.14
N ARG A 168 -20.88 8.78 0.98
CA ARG A 168 -19.55 8.64 1.57
C ARG A 168 -19.46 7.43 2.50
N ALA A 169 -20.50 7.14 3.28
CA ALA A 169 -20.56 5.95 4.11
C ALA A 169 -20.61 4.68 3.28
N ALA A 170 -21.40 4.65 2.20
CA ALA A 170 -21.45 3.50 1.28
C ALA A 170 -20.06 3.22 0.67
N PHE A 171 -19.37 4.24 0.18
CA PHE A 171 -18.01 4.13 -0.34
C PHE A 171 -17.00 3.59 0.69
N ALA A 172 -17.06 4.12 1.93
CA ALA A 172 -16.11 3.77 2.97
C ALA A 172 -16.32 2.37 3.58
N ASN A 173 -17.47 1.73 3.31
CA ASN A 173 -17.82 0.40 3.84
C ASN A 173 -18.18 -0.59 2.71
N ASP A 174 -17.74 -0.33 1.49
CA ASP A 174 -18.11 -1.15 0.34
C ASP A 174 -17.42 -2.51 0.40
N LEU A 175 -18.22 -3.56 0.61
CA LEU A 175 -17.82 -4.96 0.60
C LEU A 175 -18.19 -5.67 -0.70
N THR A 176 -18.85 -4.97 -1.64
CA THR A 176 -19.35 -5.52 -2.90
C THR A 176 -18.35 -5.31 -4.04
N HIS A 177 -17.65 -4.17 -4.01
CA HIS A 177 -16.60 -3.82 -4.94
C HIS A 177 -15.22 -3.91 -4.27
N PRO A 178 -14.12 -3.86 -5.02
CA PRO A 178 -12.78 -4.11 -4.48
C PRO A 178 -12.20 -2.90 -3.73
N GLN A 179 -13.00 -2.29 -2.84
CA GLN A 179 -12.64 -1.07 -2.12
C GLN A 179 -11.90 -1.34 -0.81
N LEU A 180 -12.18 -2.47 -0.15
CA LEU A 180 -11.56 -2.81 1.12
C LEU A 180 -10.66 -4.03 0.97
N LEU A 181 -9.40 -3.93 1.45
CA LEU A 181 -8.39 -5.00 1.38
C LEU A 181 -7.58 -5.07 2.67
N GLY A 182 -7.40 -6.28 3.21
CA GLY A 182 -6.50 -6.54 4.33
C GLY A 182 -5.05 -6.56 3.85
N VAL A 183 -4.22 -5.69 4.42
CA VAL A 183 -2.79 -5.55 4.05
C VAL A 183 -1.91 -5.31 5.27
N SER A 184 -0.59 -5.39 5.12
CA SER A 184 0.33 -5.01 6.18
C SER A 184 0.18 -3.54 6.56
N ALA A 185 0.26 -3.24 7.86
CA ALA A 185 0.16 -1.87 8.34
C ALA A 185 1.31 -0.98 7.84
N SER A 186 2.47 -1.57 7.51
CA SER A 186 3.62 -0.86 6.93
C SER A 186 3.33 -0.35 5.54
N SER A 187 2.84 -1.21 4.64
CA SER A 187 2.51 -0.84 3.26
C SER A 187 1.31 0.10 3.20
N ASN A 188 0.26 -0.12 4.03
CA ASN A 188 -0.86 0.79 4.11
C ASN A 188 -0.46 2.22 4.50
N ARG A 189 0.43 2.35 5.50
CA ARG A 189 0.94 3.67 5.92
C ARG A 189 1.86 4.31 4.88
N SER A 190 2.63 3.50 4.15
CA SER A 190 3.45 3.97 3.03
C SER A 190 2.60 4.52 1.89
N LYS A 191 1.50 3.83 1.56
CA LYS A 191 0.53 4.27 0.55
C LYS A 191 -0.16 5.58 0.96
N GLY A 192 -0.66 5.66 2.18
CA GLY A 192 -1.36 6.85 2.67
C GLY A 192 -2.56 7.23 1.81
N ASP A 193 -2.57 8.47 1.31
CA ASP A 193 -3.61 8.99 0.42
C ASP A 193 -3.15 9.20 -1.03
N GLN A 194 -2.01 8.59 -1.39
CA GLN A 194 -1.40 8.68 -2.71
C GLN A 194 -2.21 7.89 -3.76
N GLY A 195 -2.16 8.36 -4.99
CA GLY A 195 -2.67 7.65 -6.16
C GLY A 195 -1.63 6.66 -6.71
N PRO A 196 -2.00 5.85 -7.72
CA PRO A 196 -1.10 4.88 -8.34
C PRO A 196 0.11 5.54 -9.02
N GLU A 197 0.01 6.80 -9.41
CA GLU A 197 1.10 7.60 -9.97
C GLU A 197 2.21 7.92 -8.96
N ASP A 198 1.87 7.97 -7.66
CA ASP A 198 2.78 8.35 -6.59
C ASP A 198 3.20 7.15 -5.72
N TRP A 199 2.38 6.11 -5.64
CA TRP A 199 2.64 4.90 -4.88
C TRP A 199 2.09 3.65 -5.56
N GLN A 200 2.91 2.61 -5.62
CA GLN A 200 2.58 1.31 -6.17
C GLN A 200 2.89 0.21 -5.15
N PRO A 201 2.14 -0.91 -5.15
CA PRO A 201 2.49 -2.06 -4.32
C PRO A 201 3.95 -2.49 -4.58
N PRO A 202 4.77 -2.70 -3.53
CA PRO A 202 6.12 -3.23 -3.68
C PRO A 202 6.18 -4.57 -4.40
N LEU A 203 5.11 -5.38 -4.29
CA LEU A 203 4.97 -6.65 -5.00
C LEU A 203 4.38 -6.38 -6.40
N GLU A 204 5.23 -6.38 -7.42
CA GLU A 204 4.83 -6.11 -8.81
C GLU A 204 3.79 -7.10 -9.34
N ASP A 205 3.79 -8.34 -8.86
CA ASP A 205 2.82 -9.37 -9.23
C ASP A 205 1.37 -8.96 -8.92
N PHE A 206 1.17 -8.00 -8.01
CA PHE A 206 -0.16 -7.48 -7.67
C PHE A 206 -0.58 -6.26 -8.50
N TRP A 207 0.26 -5.72 -9.37
CA TRP A 207 -0.07 -4.50 -10.11
C TRP A 207 -1.28 -4.64 -11.03
N CYS A 208 -1.45 -5.80 -11.66
CA CYS A 208 -2.65 -6.04 -12.47
C CYS A 208 -3.92 -5.89 -11.62
N GLU A 209 -4.04 -6.65 -10.53
CA GLU A 209 -5.21 -6.64 -9.65
C GLU A 209 -5.43 -5.26 -9.00
N TYR A 210 -4.34 -4.58 -8.64
CA TYR A 210 -4.39 -3.22 -8.10
C TYR A 210 -4.99 -2.23 -9.12
N GLY A 211 -4.54 -2.29 -10.37
CA GLY A 211 -5.07 -1.47 -11.47
C GLY A 211 -6.53 -1.78 -11.78
N LEU A 212 -6.91 -3.08 -11.78
CA LEU A 212 -8.30 -3.52 -11.95
C LEU A 212 -9.19 -2.97 -10.81
N ALA A 213 -8.75 -3.13 -9.57
CA ALA A 213 -9.50 -2.72 -8.39
C ALA A 213 -9.68 -1.20 -8.32
N TRP A 214 -8.61 -0.46 -8.50
CA TRP A 214 -8.65 1.01 -8.49
C TRP A 214 -9.58 1.56 -9.57
N THR A 215 -9.42 1.08 -10.81
CA THR A 215 -10.28 1.48 -11.94
C THR A 215 -11.75 1.18 -11.66
N ARG A 216 -12.04 -0.04 -11.16
CA ARG A 216 -13.40 -0.45 -10.82
C ARG A 216 -14.04 0.46 -9.79
N VAL A 217 -13.33 0.80 -8.72
CA VAL A 217 -13.84 1.67 -7.66
C VAL A 217 -14.08 3.09 -8.17
N LYS A 218 -13.13 3.66 -8.92
CA LYS A 218 -13.32 4.99 -9.52
C LYS A 218 -14.53 5.03 -10.45
N HIS A 219 -14.70 4.00 -11.27
CA HIS A 219 -15.82 3.90 -12.21
C HIS A 219 -17.17 3.74 -11.49
N GLU A 220 -17.26 2.85 -10.50
CA GLU A 220 -18.48 2.60 -9.73
C GLU A 220 -19.02 3.85 -9.03
N TYR A 221 -18.12 4.69 -8.55
CA TYR A 221 -18.46 5.88 -7.77
C TYR A 221 -18.43 7.18 -8.56
N ASP A 222 -18.30 7.14 -9.89
CA ASP A 222 -18.21 8.31 -10.79
C ASP A 222 -17.12 9.30 -10.32
N LEU A 223 -15.99 8.80 -9.87
CA LEU A 223 -14.85 9.61 -9.45
C LEU A 223 -13.99 9.98 -10.65
N THR A 224 -13.40 11.18 -10.63
CA THR A 224 -12.45 11.61 -11.65
C THR A 224 -11.07 11.00 -11.40
N VAL A 225 -10.23 10.98 -12.44
CA VAL A 225 -8.80 10.68 -12.37
C VAL A 225 -8.00 11.87 -12.88
N THR A 226 -6.76 12.04 -12.41
CA THR A 226 -5.82 12.95 -13.08
C THR A 226 -5.26 12.28 -14.34
N GLN A 227 -4.55 13.04 -15.18
CA GLN A 227 -3.89 12.44 -16.35
C GLN A 227 -2.80 11.45 -15.91
N ASP A 228 -2.01 11.80 -14.89
CA ASP A 228 -0.92 10.95 -14.40
C ASP A 228 -1.49 9.67 -13.75
N GLU A 229 -2.58 9.77 -12.97
CA GLU A 229 -3.30 8.62 -12.42
C GLU A 229 -3.84 7.70 -13.53
N HIS A 230 -4.45 8.26 -14.58
CA HIS A 230 -4.97 7.52 -15.72
C HIS A 230 -3.86 6.77 -16.47
N ASP A 231 -2.73 7.44 -16.72
CA ASP A 231 -1.61 6.87 -17.46
C ASP A 231 -0.97 5.71 -16.67
N GLU A 232 -0.83 5.86 -15.34
CA GLU A 232 -0.30 4.81 -14.47
C GLU A 232 -1.26 3.61 -14.38
N LEU A 233 -2.57 3.85 -14.24
CA LEU A 233 -3.56 2.77 -14.27
C LEU A 233 -3.49 2.00 -15.60
N ASN A 234 -3.33 2.68 -16.72
CA ASN A 234 -3.16 2.02 -18.02
C ASN A 234 -1.86 1.19 -18.07
N ALA A 235 -0.76 1.66 -17.46
CA ALA A 235 0.48 0.89 -17.35
C ALA A 235 0.27 -0.37 -16.51
N MET A 236 -0.40 -0.27 -15.36
CA MET A 236 -0.74 -1.42 -14.50
C MET A 236 -1.64 -2.42 -15.22
N LEU A 237 -2.67 -1.99 -15.93
CA LEU A 237 -3.53 -2.89 -16.71
C LEU A 237 -2.79 -3.61 -17.84
N ASN A 238 -1.64 -3.09 -18.30
CA ASN A 238 -0.80 -3.78 -19.29
C ASN A 238 0.04 -4.89 -18.68
N THR A 239 0.15 -5.00 -17.36
CA THR A 239 0.78 -6.14 -16.68
C THR A 239 -0.15 -7.34 -16.57
N CYS A 240 -1.46 -7.16 -16.83
CA CYS A 240 -2.43 -8.25 -16.74
C CYS A 240 -2.14 -9.32 -17.80
N PRO A 241 -2.25 -10.62 -17.44
CA PRO A 241 -2.12 -11.70 -18.38
C PRO A 241 -3.17 -11.57 -19.51
N ALA A 242 -2.77 -12.04 -20.71
CA ALA A 242 -3.61 -11.99 -21.91
C ALA A 242 -4.74 -13.04 -21.87
#